data_41f311b471aab50d849279465f56c5c9
#
_entry.id   41f311b471aab50d849279465f56c5c9
#
_cell.length_a   1.000
_cell.length_b   1.000
_cell.length_c   1.000
_cell.angle_alpha   90.00
_cell.angle_beta   90.00
_cell.angle_gamma   90.00
#
_symmetry.space_group_name_H-M   'P 1'
#
loop_
_entity.id
_entity.type
_entity.pdbx_description
1 polymer ?
#
loop_
_entity_poly.entity_id
_entity_poly.type
_entity_poly.pdbx_seq_one_letter_code
_entity_poly.pdbx_strand_id
1 'polypeptide(L)'
;MNQPVKQNSFRNGPDEAGHFGIFGGRYVAETLMPLILELEQAYKAAKEDPDFAAELADLNKHYTGRPSPLYFAERLTAHLGGAKIYFKRDELNHTGSHKINNCLGQILLAKRMGKTRIIA
;
A
#
# COMPACT_ATOMS: atom_id res chain seq x y z
N MET A 1 2.14 31.36 -21.99
CA MET A 1 2.44 30.11 -22.74
C MET A 1 2.11 28.95 -21.81
N ASN A 2 1.01 28.23 -22.07
CA ASN A 2 0.66 27.05 -21.28
C ASN A 2 1.69 25.95 -21.58
N GLN A 3 2.51 25.59 -20.62
CA GLN A 3 3.30 24.35 -20.73
C GLN A 3 2.34 23.17 -20.84
N PRO A 4 2.59 22.21 -21.74
CA PRO A 4 1.75 21.01 -21.81
C PRO A 4 1.85 20.30 -20.46
N VAL A 5 0.70 20.09 -19.83
CA VAL A 5 0.60 19.28 -18.60
C VAL A 5 1.19 17.92 -18.92
N LYS A 6 2.35 17.57 -18.36
CA LYS A 6 2.90 16.23 -18.46
C LYS A 6 1.84 15.28 -17.89
N GLN A 7 1.29 14.42 -18.73
CA GLN A 7 0.40 13.36 -18.24
C GLN A 7 1.18 12.48 -17.27
N ASN A 8 0.88 12.62 -15.98
CA ASN A 8 1.44 11.76 -14.97
C ASN A 8 0.76 10.39 -15.09
N SER A 9 1.54 9.35 -15.36
CA SER A 9 1.00 7.99 -15.38
C SER A 9 0.94 7.42 -13.96
N PHE A 10 0.01 6.49 -13.71
CA PHE A 10 -0.07 5.76 -12.42
C PHE A 10 1.22 5.04 -12.03
N ARG A 11 2.16 4.86 -12.96
CA ARG A 11 3.47 4.25 -12.71
C ARG A 11 4.47 5.21 -12.07
N ASN A 12 4.29 6.52 -12.26
CA ASN A 12 5.22 7.54 -11.77
C ASN A 12 4.84 8.07 -10.37
N GLY A 13 3.73 7.59 -9.80
CA GLY A 13 3.19 8.15 -8.58
C GLY A 13 2.56 9.54 -8.76
N PRO A 14 2.07 10.17 -7.70
CA PRO A 14 1.53 11.51 -7.74
C PRO A 14 2.65 12.56 -7.87
N ASP A 15 2.28 13.76 -8.34
CA ASP A 15 3.14 14.94 -8.25
C ASP A 15 3.28 15.44 -6.80
N GLU A 16 4.04 16.53 -6.58
CA GLU A 16 4.27 17.09 -5.24
C GLU A 16 2.99 17.58 -4.55
N ALA A 17 1.96 17.92 -5.31
CA ALA A 17 0.66 18.33 -4.79
C ALA A 17 -0.32 17.15 -4.61
N GLY A 18 0.12 15.91 -4.88
CA GLY A 18 -0.69 14.71 -4.75
C GLY A 18 -1.61 14.44 -5.93
N HIS A 19 -1.34 15.01 -7.12
CA HIS A 19 -2.16 14.82 -8.31
C HIS A 19 -1.54 13.84 -9.30
N PHE A 20 -2.41 13.11 -9.99
CA PHE A 20 -2.13 12.34 -11.19
C PHE A 20 -2.76 13.07 -12.40
N GLY A 21 -2.07 14.07 -12.95
CA GLY A 21 -2.63 14.97 -13.94
C GLY A 21 -3.73 15.84 -13.37
N ILE A 22 -4.95 15.70 -13.87
CA ILE A 22 -6.13 16.43 -13.38
C ILE A 22 -6.84 15.75 -12.21
N PHE A 23 -6.40 14.55 -11.80
CA PHE A 23 -7.01 13.75 -10.75
C PHE A 23 -6.17 13.77 -9.47
N GLY A 24 -6.81 13.51 -8.34
CA GLY A 24 -6.14 13.43 -7.06
C GLY A 24 -6.05 14.76 -6.33
N GLY A 25 -5.05 14.91 -5.48
CA GLY A 25 -4.87 16.05 -4.58
C GLY A 25 -5.18 15.69 -3.12
N ARG A 26 -5.14 16.70 -2.24
CA ARG A 26 -5.37 16.54 -0.80
C ARG A 26 -6.66 17.25 -0.40
N TYR A 27 -7.77 16.54 -0.43
CA TYR A 27 -9.09 17.07 -0.08
C TYR A 27 -9.53 16.54 1.29
N VAL A 28 -8.91 17.06 2.34
CA VAL A 28 -9.22 16.75 3.74
C VAL A 28 -9.69 18.01 4.45
N ALA A 29 -10.31 17.85 5.64
CA ALA A 29 -10.64 19.00 6.47
C ALA A 29 -9.39 19.80 6.78
N GLU A 30 -9.48 21.13 6.72
CA GLU A 30 -8.34 22.06 6.89
C GLU A 30 -7.59 21.79 8.21
N THR A 31 -8.30 21.46 9.27
CA THR A 31 -7.75 21.10 10.58
C THR A 31 -6.85 19.86 10.56
N LEU A 32 -7.00 18.96 9.58
CA LEU A 32 -6.18 17.77 9.40
C LEU A 32 -4.95 18.00 8.50
N MET A 33 -4.91 19.11 7.78
CA MET A 33 -3.86 19.38 6.80
C MET A 33 -2.45 19.34 7.39
N PRO A 34 -2.16 19.93 8.56
CA PRO A 34 -0.84 19.86 9.17
C PRO A 34 -0.38 18.42 9.41
N LEU A 35 -1.27 17.55 9.90
CA LEU A 35 -0.98 16.12 10.12
C LEU A 35 -0.74 15.38 8.80
N ILE A 36 -1.49 15.69 7.75
CA ILE A 36 -1.32 15.08 6.43
C ILE A 36 0.03 15.47 5.81
N LEU A 37 0.45 16.70 5.98
CA LEU A 37 1.77 17.16 5.50
C LEU A 37 2.91 16.51 6.31
N GLU A 38 2.76 16.37 7.63
CA GLU A 38 3.70 15.62 8.47
C GLU A 38 3.82 14.16 8.01
N LEU A 39 2.67 13.50 7.78
CA LEU A 39 2.61 12.13 7.28
C LEU A 39 3.31 11.98 5.93
N GLU A 40 3.11 12.92 5.01
CA GLU A 40 3.76 12.89 3.70
C GLU A 40 5.29 12.95 3.80
N GLN A 41 5.82 13.81 4.67
CA GLN A 41 7.26 13.88 4.91
C GLN A 41 7.80 12.61 5.55
N ALA A 42 7.11 12.08 6.55
CA ALA A 42 7.47 10.81 7.18
C ALA A 42 7.46 9.65 6.17
N TYR A 43 6.47 9.60 5.28
CA TYR A 43 6.39 8.59 4.24
C TYR A 43 7.51 8.70 3.20
N LYS A 44 7.86 9.94 2.78
CA LYS A 44 8.99 10.16 1.87
C LYS A 44 10.30 9.66 2.49
N ALA A 45 10.54 9.98 3.76
CA ALA A 45 11.71 9.50 4.48
C ALA A 45 11.71 7.96 4.64
N ALA A 46 10.58 7.37 5.00
CA ALA A 46 10.47 5.92 5.19
C ALA A 46 10.70 5.13 3.89
N LYS A 47 10.34 5.67 2.74
CA LYS A 47 10.60 5.00 1.43
C LYS A 47 12.08 4.84 1.12
N GLU A 48 12.90 5.78 1.58
CA GLU A 48 14.35 5.78 1.35
C GLU A 48 15.14 5.12 2.50
N ASP A 49 14.44 4.71 3.57
CA ASP A 49 15.04 4.11 4.76
C ASP A 49 15.13 2.58 4.62
N PRO A 50 16.35 2.00 4.51
CA PRO A 50 16.54 0.57 4.40
C PRO A 50 16.09 -0.20 5.64
N ASP A 51 16.15 0.41 6.83
CA ASP A 51 15.72 -0.24 8.07
C ASP A 51 14.19 -0.35 8.12
N PHE A 52 13.47 0.65 7.60
CA PHE A 52 12.02 0.55 7.42
C PHE A 52 11.65 -0.58 6.46
N ALA A 53 12.32 -0.66 5.33
CA ALA A 53 12.09 -1.68 4.34
C ALA A 53 12.37 -3.09 4.89
N ALA A 54 13.46 -3.25 5.64
CA ALA A 54 13.86 -4.52 6.27
C ALA A 54 12.83 -4.95 7.34
N GLU A 55 12.42 -4.04 8.24
CA GLU A 55 11.43 -4.33 9.28
C GLU A 55 10.07 -4.72 8.66
N LEU A 56 9.63 -4.00 7.63
CA LEU A 56 8.39 -4.32 6.92
C LEU A 56 8.48 -5.68 6.20
N ALA A 57 9.62 -5.99 5.60
CA ALA A 57 9.84 -7.27 4.92
C ALA A 57 9.83 -8.44 5.92
N ASP A 58 10.47 -8.28 7.08
CA ASP A 58 10.49 -9.27 8.15
C ASP A 58 9.09 -9.55 8.68
N LEU A 59 8.32 -8.52 9.00
CA LEU A 59 6.94 -8.65 9.44
C LEU A 59 6.04 -9.29 8.37
N ASN A 60 6.20 -8.92 7.10
CA ASN A 60 5.46 -9.57 6.02
C ASN A 60 5.76 -11.06 5.94
N LYS A 61 7.02 -11.45 6.07
CA LYS A 61 7.44 -12.84 5.99
C LYS A 61 7.04 -13.66 7.22
N HIS A 62 7.35 -13.17 8.42
CA HIS A 62 7.29 -13.97 9.64
C HIS A 62 6.01 -13.75 10.45
N TYR A 63 5.33 -12.61 10.30
CA TYR A 63 4.07 -12.31 10.99
C TYR A 63 2.87 -12.50 10.07
N THR A 64 2.90 -11.96 8.86
CA THR A 64 1.78 -12.06 7.91
C THR A 64 1.74 -13.42 7.20
N GLY A 65 2.91 -14.02 6.92
CA GLY A 65 3.00 -15.26 6.13
C GLY A 65 3.05 -15.01 4.61
N ARG A 66 3.65 -13.91 4.19
CA ARG A 66 3.82 -13.57 2.77
C ARG A 66 5.16 -14.06 2.20
N PRO A 67 5.22 -14.34 0.89
CA PRO A 67 4.13 -14.23 -0.09
C PRO A 67 3.07 -15.30 0.11
N SER A 68 1.78 -14.89 0.01
CA SER A 68 0.66 -15.83 0.07
C SER A 68 0.71 -16.80 -1.11
N PRO A 69 0.28 -18.07 -0.93
CA PRO A 69 0.36 -19.09 -1.98
C PRO A 69 -0.45 -18.75 -3.21
N LEU A 70 0.02 -19.22 -4.36
CA LEU A 70 -0.74 -19.28 -5.60
C LEU A 70 -1.23 -20.72 -5.78
N TYR A 71 -2.55 -20.91 -5.76
CA TYR A 71 -3.19 -22.21 -5.83
C TYR A 71 -3.85 -22.42 -7.19
N PHE A 72 -3.47 -23.51 -7.89
CA PHE A 72 -4.13 -23.90 -9.13
C PHE A 72 -5.45 -24.61 -8.82
N ALA A 73 -6.56 -24.02 -9.27
CA ALA A 73 -7.90 -24.55 -9.10
C ALA A 73 -8.23 -25.55 -10.24
N GLU A 74 -7.60 -26.72 -10.20
CA GLU A 74 -7.67 -27.72 -11.27
C GLU A 74 -9.11 -28.14 -11.62
N ARG A 75 -9.88 -28.49 -10.60
CA ARG A 75 -11.28 -28.94 -10.79
C ARG A 75 -12.17 -27.85 -11.37
N LEU A 76 -12.00 -26.61 -10.91
CA LEU A 76 -12.75 -25.47 -11.42
C LEU A 76 -12.32 -25.12 -12.85
N THR A 77 -11.03 -25.19 -13.14
CA THR A 77 -10.49 -25.04 -14.51
C THR A 77 -11.09 -26.07 -15.47
N ALA A 78 -11.11 -27.34 -15.07
CA ALA A 78 -11.68 -28.42 -15.88
C ALA A 78 -13.19 -28.24 -16.07
N HIS A 79 -13.92 -27.87 -15.02
CA HIS A 79 -15.37 -27.66 -15.07
C HIS A 79 -15.78 -26.53 -16.04
N LEU A 80 -15.02 -25.44 -16.06
CA LEU A 80 -15.33 -24.28 -16.91
C LEU A 80 -14.79 -24.43 -18.36
N GLY A 81 -13.83 -25.31 -18.60
CA GLY A 81 -13.33 -25.63 -19.94
C GLY A 81 -12.61 -24.49 -20.68
N GLY A 82 -12.15 -23.44 -19.96
CA GLY A 82 -11.52 -22.25 -20.52
C GLY A 82 -10.10 -22.01 -20.00
N ALA A 83 -9.82 -20.79 -19.59
CA ALA A 83 -8.51 -20.40 -19.05
C ALA A 83 -8.18 -21.14 -17.76
N LYS A 84 -6.90 -21.38 -17.51
CA LYS A 84 -6.42 -21.91 -16.22
C LYS A 84 -6.68 -20.90 -15.10
N ILE A 85 -7.36 -21.35 -14.04
CA ILE A 85 -7.76 -20.50 -12.91
C ILE A 85 -6.82 -20.73 -11.74
N TYR A 86 -6.27 -19.64 -11.23
CA TYR A 86 -5.41 -19.62 -10.06
C TYR A 86 -5.98 -18.67 -9.00
N PHE A 87 -5.90 -19.08 -7.76
CA PHE A 87 -6.24 -18.23 -6.61
C PHE A 87 -4.97 -17.73 -5.94
N LYS A 88 -4.84 -16.40 -5.81
CA LYS A 88 -3.91 -15.79 -4.90
C LYS A 88 -4.52 -15.84 -3.51
N ARG A 89 -3.97 -16.72 -2.64
CA ARG A 89 -4.58 -17.14 -1.38
C ARG A 89 -4.30 -16.13 -0.25
N ASP A 90 -4.76 -14.89 -0.37
CA ASP A 90 -4.57 -13.85 0.64
C ASP A 90 -5.41 -14.05 1.92
N GLU A 91 -6.39 -14.95 1.89
CA GLU A 91 -7.11 -15.39 3.08
C GLU A 91 -6.24 -16.22 4.04
N LEU A 92 -5.10 -16.72 3.59
CA LEU A 92 -4.11 -17.40 4.43
C LEU A 92 -3.17 -16.46 5.17
N ASN A 93 -3.18 -15.17 4.84
CA ASN A 93 -2.45 -14.18 5.60
C ASN A 93 -2.95 -14.12 7.04
N HIS A 94 -2.09 -13.77 8.00
CA HIS A 94 -2.52 -13.45 9.35
C HIS A 94 -3.66 -12.41 9.31
N THR A 95 -4.70 -12.56 10.10
CA THR A 95 -5.99 -11.84 10.04
C THR A 95 -6.97 -12.26 8.94
N GLY A 96 -6.62 -13.22 8.09
CA GLY A 96 -7.54 -13.80 7.10
C GLY A 96 -7.84 -12.94 5.89
N SER A 97 -7.06 -11.88 5.62
CA SER A 97 -7.28 -11.02 4.45
C SER A 97 -6.03 -10.28 3.99
N HIS A 98 -6.15 -9.62 2.83
CA HIS A 98 -5.08 -8.79 2.26
C HIS A 98 -4.80 -7.50 3.04
N LYS A 99 -5.71 -7.04 3.88
CA LYS A 99 -5.59 -5.74 4.57
C LYS A 99 -4.40 -5.65 5.52
N ILE A 100 -3.96 -6.76 6.12
CA ILE A 100 -2.78 -6.78 6.99
C ILE A 100 -1.54 -6.20 6.30
N ASN A 101 -1.40 -6.37 4.98
CA ASN A 101 -0.27 -5.84 4.20
C ASN A 101 -0.16 -4.32 4.29
N ASN A 102 -1.30 -3.65 4.20
CA ASN A 102 -1.39 -2.20 4.32
C ASN A 102 -1.27 -1.75 5.79
N CYS A 103 -1.93 -2.45 6.71
CA CYS A 103 -1.92 -2.11 8.13
C CYS A 103 -0.50 -2.11 8.73
N LEU A 104 0.34 -3.08 8.38
CA LEU A 104 1.71 -3.13 8.88
C LEU A 104 2.53 -1.92 8.45
N GLY A 105 2.47 -1.53 7.19
CA GLY A 105 3.18 -0.34 6.72
C GLY A 105 2.70 0.94 7.40
N GLN A 106 1.39 1.09 7.58
CA GLN A 106 0.81 2.25 8.27
C GLN A 106 1.21 2.31 9.74
N ILE A 107 1.19 1.17 10.45
CA ILE A 107 1.58 1.08 11.86
C ILE A 107 3.05 1.41 12.07
N LEU A 108 3.94 0.87 11.24
CA LEU A 108 5.37 1.17 11.30
C LEU A 108 5.63 2.66 11.08
N LEU A 109 4.95 3.26 10.10
CA LEU A 109 5.05 4.68 9.82
C LEU A 109 4.55 5.53 10.99
N ALA A 110 3.39 5.20 11.56
CA ALA A 110 2.84 5.89 12.71
C ALA A 110 3.75 5.80 13.94
N LYS A 111 4.36 4.64 14.20
CA LYS A 111 5.37 4.48 15.26
C LYS A 111 6.57 5.40 15.06
N ARG A 112 7.09 5.50 13.83
CA ARG A 112 8.21 6.39 13.50
C ARG A 112 7.86 7.87 13.63
N MET A 113 6.59 8.22 13.45
CA MET A 113 6.05 9.56 13.73
C MET A 113 5.80 9.80 15.24
N GLY A 114 6.17 8.88 16.13
CA GLY A 114 5.98 9.00 17.57
C GLY A 114 4.52 8.88 18.03
N LYS A 115 3.62 8.34 17.18
CA LYS A 115 2.21 8.15 17.56
C LYS A 115 2.09 6.95 18.49
N THR A 116 1.50 7.16 19.67
CA THR A 116 1.32 6.12 20.71
C THR A 116 -0.12 5.61 20.78
N ARG A 117 -1.08 6.28 20.16
CA ARG A 117 -2.47 5.90 20.09
C ARG A 117 -2.95 5.89 18.64
N ILE A 118 -3.44 4.74 18.19
CA ILE A 118 -3.93 4.53 16.83
C ILE A 118 -5.35 3.98 16.94
N ILE A 119 -6.23 4.50 16.10
CA ILE A 119 -7.64 4.10 15.99
C ILE A 119 -7.88 3.67 14.55
N ALA A 120 -8.47 2.51 14.35
CA ALA A 120 -8.88 1.97 13.06
C ALA A 120 -10.40 1.92 12.93
#